data_ae372507657a9526f0b0a2bc07a47398
#
_entry.id   ae372507657a9526f0b0a2bc07a47398
#
_cell.length_a   1.000
_cell.length_b   1.000
_cell.length_c   1.000
_cell.angle_alpha   90.00
_cell.angle_beta   90.00
_cell.angle_gamma   90.00
#
_symmetry.space_group_name_H-M   'P 1'
#
loop_
_entity.id
_entity.type
_entity.pdbx_description
1 polymer ?
#
loop_
_entity_poly.entity_id
_entity_poly.type
_entity_poly.pdbx_seq_one_letter_code
_entity_poly.pdbx_strand_id
1 'polypeptide(L)'
;MSKFALLLSFSLTFLMASRTDDFKRAQELEQSGDIKGAMQIYKELAKSSLGEQEVVQNAQASEPAPNDAKLKQADLLRDKSDKNLQNALGIELYKFNYLLPVTYAKTIPDDGRKSVETKFQISLAKPLFYDVFGLRESLVAAYTQTSWWQITKTSAPFRETNYQPEIFLNFASPKYLEQIGVKNLKFGLLHESNGRDGTNSRSWNRAYVQGDLVYGDLTISPRVWSVIGEKNDNKEILNYIGHGDLRLSYKLNDQIFSLMLRNNLHFDKTNKGAAEISYMFPIFSSGVYGYLQYFTGYGESLIDYDRHTDKVGLGFVILK
;
A
#
# COMPACT_ATOMS: atom_id res chain seq x y z
N MET A 1 41.21 -13.71 13.19
CA MET A 1 39.77 -14.02 13.38
C MET A 1 39.52 -14.10 14.86
N SER A 2 38.73 -13.13 15.35
CA SER A 2 38.61 -12.79 16.78
C SER A 2 37.82 -13.85 17.55
N LYS A 3 38.28 -14.19 18.76
CA LYS A 3 37.63 -15.08 19.73
C LYS A 3 36.16 -14.68 20.08
N PHE A 4 35.74 -13.50 19.68
CA PHE A 4 34.36 -12.99 19.82
C PHE A 4 33.37 -13.60 18.83
N ALA A 5 33.81 -13.95 17.61
CA ALA A 5 32.94 -14.57 16.61
C ALA A 5 32.62 -16.04 16.95
N LEU A 6 33.52 -16.72 17.66
CA LEU A 6 33.31 -18.11 18.08
C LEU A 6 32.32 -18.25 19.25
N LEU A 7 32.28 -17.25 20.14
CA LEU A 7 31.35 -17.22 21.29
C LEU A 7 29.91 -16.89 20.86
N LEU A 8 29.74 -16.05 19.83
CA LEU A 8 28.41 -15.73 19.31
C LEU A 8 27.78 -16.92 18.54
N SER A 9 28.60 -17.71 17.81
CA SER A 9 28.12 -18.91 17.11
C SER A 9 27.71 -20.04 18.05
N PHE A 10 28.42 -20.19 19.20
CA PHE A 10 28.08 -21.22 20.21
C PHE A 10 26.81 -20.89 20.99
N SER A 11 26.55 -19.60 21.30
CA SER A 11 25.33 -19.21 21.99
C SER A 11 24.07 -19.31 21.10
N LEU A 12 24.19 -19.03 19.79
CA LEU A 12 23.08 -19.12 18.87
C LEU A 12 22.67 -20.58 18.57
N THR A 13 23.66 -21.49 18.46
CA THR A 13 23.41 -22.93 18.30
C THR A 13 22.80 -23.58 19.55
N PHE A 14 23.19 -23.14 20.75
CA PHE A 14 22.61 -23.64 21.99
C PHE A 14 21.17 -23.15 22.20
N LEU A 15 20.86 -21.92 21.81
CA LEU A 15 19.49 -21.36 21.88
C LEU A 15 18.55 -22.03 20.87
N MET A 16 19.05 -22.39 19.68
CA MET A 16 18.27 -23.12 18.66
C MET A 16 18.05 -24.59 19.02
N ALA A 17 19.01 -25.23 19.68
CA ALA A 17 18.87 -26.62 20.14
C ALA A 17 17.83 -26.72 21.26
N SER A 18 17.83 -25.80 22.24
CA SER A 18 16.83 -25.76 23.31
C SER A 18 15.40 -25.57 22.78
N ARG A 19 15.20 -24.69 21.79
CA ARG A 19 13.87 -24.46 21.20
C ARG A 19 13.33 -25.67 20.43
N THR A 20 14.19 -26.44 19.78
CA THR A 20 13.80 -27.68 19.08
C THR A 20 13.37 -28.77 20.06
N ASP A 21 13.99 -28.85 21.22
CA ASP A 21 13.65 -29.84 22.25
C ASP A 21 12.32 -29.49 22.95
N ASP A 22 12.08 -28.23 23.25
CA ASP A 22 10.79 -27.75 23.81
C ASP A 22 9.64 -27.97 22.83
N PHE A 23 9.87 -27.74 21.52
CA PHE A 23 8.86 -28.01 20.50
C PHE A 23 8.52 -29.50 20.38
N LYS A 24 9.53 -30.38 20.42
CA LYS A 24 9.33 -31.85 20.43
C LYS A 24 8.57 -32.29 21.68
N ARG A 25 8.89 -31.74 22.84
CA ARG A 25 8.21 -32.06 24.10
C ARG A 25 6.74 -31.62 24.06
N ALA A 26 6.43 -30.48 23.43
CA ALA A 26 5.05 -30.05 23.22
C ALA A 26 4.29 -31.02 22.32
N GLN A 27 4.90 -31.54 21.25
CA GLN A 27 4.31 -32.52 20.36
C GLN A 27 4.07 -33.89 21.05
N GLU A 28 4.99 -34.33 21.91
CA GLU A 28 4.83 -35.57 22.69
C GLU A 28 3.66 -35.46 23.69
N LEU A 29 3.51 -34.31 24.36
CA LEU A 29 2.38 -34.06 25.23
C LEU A 29 1.05 -34.02 24.49
N GLU A 30 1.02 -33.43 23.29
CA GLU A 30 -0.13 -33.40 22.42
C GLU A 30 -0.56 -34.81 21.98
N GLN A 31 0.41 -35.65 21.59
CA GLN A 31 0.17 -37.05 21.21
C GLN A 31 -0.28 -37.92 22.38
N SER A 32 0.16 -37.61 23.61
CA SER A 32 -0.26 -38.32 24.82
C SER A 32 -1.63 -37.86 25.36
N GLY A 33 -2.24 -36.84 24.76
CA GLY A 33 -3.54 -36.31 25.15
C GLY A 33 -3.49 -35.20 26.21
N ASP A 34 -2.30 -34.81 26.68
CA ASP A 34 -2.13 -33.67 27.57
C ASP A 34 -2.07 -32.35 26.79
N ILE A 35 -3.23 -31.97 26.26
CA ILE A 35 -3.41 -30.74 25.46
C ILE A 35 -3.07 -29.47 26.29
N LYS A 36 -3.32 -29.49 27.61
CA LYS A 36 -3.00 -28.32 28.47
C LYS A 36 -1.51 -28.11 28.62
N GLY A 37 -0.76 -29.19 28.87
CA GLY A 37 0.70 -29.15 28.98
C GLY A 37 1.36 -28.72 27.66
N ALA A 38 0.92 -29.29 26.53
CA ALA A 38 1.39 -28.89 25.20
C ALA A 38 1.15 -27.41 24.94
N MET A 39 -0.04 -26.91 25.21
CA MET A 39 -0.43 -25.51 24.99
C MET A 39 0.37 -24.51 25.84
N GLN A 40 0.80 -24.93 27.04
CA GLN A 40 1.65 -24.10 27.90
C GLN A 40 3.04 -23.93 27.31
N ILE A 41 3.65 -25.00 26.83
CA ILE A 41 4.96 -24.94 26.17
C ILE A 41 4.91 -24.15 24.86
N TYR A 42 3.86 -24.30 24.04
CA TYR A 42 3.68 -23.50 22.83
C TYR A 42 3.52 -22.00 23.16
N LYS A 43 2.84 -21.65 24.25
CA LYS A 43 2.74 -20.25 24.71
C LYS A 43 4.09 -19.67 25.16
N GLU A 44 4.93 -20.46 25.84
CA GLU A 44 6.26 -20.01 26.27
C GLU A 44 7.21 -19.84 25.09
N LEU A 45 7.16 -20.76 24.11
CA LEU A 45 7.89 -20.63 22.84
C LEU A 45 7.45 -19.39 22.04
N ALA A 46 6.15 -19.12 21.99
CA ALA A 46 5.63 -17.93 21.34
C ALA A 46 6.05 -16.62 22.04
N LYS A 47 6.04 -16.60 23.39
CA LYS A 47 6.52 -15.45 24.18
C LYS A 47 8.01 -15.20 24.01
N SER A 48 8.83 -16.25 23.94
CA SER A 48 10.26 -16.11 23.76
C SER A 48 10.65 -15.71 22.32
N SER A 49 9.74 -15.86 21.35
CA SER A 49 9.95 -15.41 19.96
C SER A 49 9.51 -13.96 19.73
N LEU A 50 8.64 -13.43 20.60
CA LEU A 50 8.20 -12.04 20.60
C LEU A 50 8.98 -11.32 21.71
N GLY A 51 10.19 -10.82 21.42
CA GLY A 51 11.02 -10.11 22.38
C GLY A 51 10.21 -9.04 23.12
N GLU A 52 9.99 -9.24 24.42
CA GLU A 52 9.38 -8.25 25.30
C GLU A 52 10.30 -7.02 25.40
N GLN A 53 9.94 -5.94 24.75
CA GLN A 53 10.39 -4.61 25.15
C GLN A 53 9.37 -4.07 26.16
N GLU A 54 9.63 -4.23 27.46
CA GLU A 54 8.97 -3.46 28.49
C GLU A 54 9.32 -1.98 28.36
N VAL A 55 8.35 -1.18 27.95
CA VAL A 55 8.39 0.26 28.15
C VAL A 55 7.61 0.58 29.41
N VAL A 56 8.33 0.70 30.53
CA VAL A 56 7.79 1.30 31.74
C VAL A 56 7.74 2.81 31.57
N GLN A 57 6.57 3.38 31.35
CA GLN A 57 6.34 4.82 31.50
C GLN A 57 5.41 5.08 32.68
N ASN A 58 5.98 5.63 33.73
CA ASN A 58 5.24 6.32 34.78
C ASN A 58 4.63 7.62 34.22
N ALA A 59 3.32 7.68 34.11
CA ALA A 59 2.59 8.93 33.89
C ALA A 59 1.50 9.03 34.98
N GLN A 60 1.61 10.05 35.82
CA GLN A 60 0.53 10.48 36.69
C GLN A 60 -0.62 11.01 35.84
N ALA A 61 -1.77 10.36 35.91
CA ALA A 61 -2.95 10.70 35.14
C ALA A 61 -3.89 11.58 35.96
N SER A 62 -4.28 12.72 35.41
CA SER A 62 -5.51 13.40 35.73
C SER A 62 -6.68 12.68 35.05
N GLU A 63 -7.80 12.43 35.77
CA GLU A 63 -8.97 11.72 35.24
C GLU A 63 -9.60 12.46 34.06
N PRO A 64 -9.84 11.76 32.92
CA PRO A 64 -10.46 12.36 31.75
C PRO A 64 -12.00 12.36 31.85
N ALA A 65 -12.62 13.35 31.22
CA ALA A 65 -14.07 13.51 31.13
C ALA A 65 -14.80 12.30 30.48
N PRO A 66 -16.07 11.99 30.79
CA PRO A 66 -16.74 10.73 30.41
C PRO A 66 -16.88 10.46 28.92
N ASN A 67 -16.79 11.48 28.05
CA ASN A 67 -16.82 11.31 26.60
C ASN A 67 -15.47 10.84 26.00
N ASP A 68 -14.35 11.24 26.61
CA ASP A 68 -13.02 10.84 26.15
C ASP A 68 -12.72 9.37 26.44
N ALA A 69 -13.31 8.81 27.50
CA ALA A 69 -13.16 7.40 27.84
C ALA A 69 -13.85 6.46 26.82
N LYS A 70 -15.03 6.86 26.31
CA LYS A 70 -15.74 6.09 25.26
C LYS A 70 -15.01 6.16 23.90
N LEU A 71 -14.46 7.31 23.56
CA LEU A 71 -13.66 7.48 22.34
C LEU A 71 -12.36 6.66 22.42
N LYS A 72 -11.63 6.73 23.53
CA LYS A 72 -10.43 5.91 23.77
C LYS A 72 -10.73 4.40 23.75
N GLN A 73 -11.86 3.98 24.30
CA GLN A 73 -12.27 2.57 24.29
C GLN A 73 -12.66 2.09 22.89
N ALA A 74 -13.31 2.93 22.08
CA ALA A 74 -13.62 2.63 20.68
C ALA A 74 -12.33 2.53 19.84
N ASP A 75 -11.39 3.43 20.04
CA ASP A 75 -10.08 3.41 19.37
C ASP A 75 -9.24 2.18 19.75
N LEU A 76 -9.25 1.78 21.03
CA LEU A 76 -8.59 0.56 21.50
C LEU A 76 -9.22 -0.73 20.94
N LEU A 77 -10.54 -0.78 20.83
CA LEU A 77 -11.25 -1.92 20.24
C LEU A 77 -10.98 -2.02 18.74
N ARG A 78 -10.91 -0.87 18.06
CA ARG A 78 -10.57 -0.78 16.65
C ARG A 78 -9.12 -1.22 16.40
N ASP A 79 -8.14 -0.70 17.14
CA ASP A 79 -6.72 -1.09 17.03
C ASP A 79 -6.53 -2.60 17.27
N LYS A 80 -7.26 -3.19 18.22
CA LYS A 80 -7.29 -4.64 18.44
C LYS A 80 -7.95 -5.43 17.33
N SER A 81 -9.03 -4.92 16.72
CA SER A 81 -9.72 -5.57 15.61
C SER A 81 -8.87 -5.57 14.35
N ASP A 82 -8.25 -4.43 14.03
CA ASP A 82 -7.40 -4.27 12.86
C ASP A 82 -6.12 -5.11 12.98
N LYS A 83 -5.50 -5.14 14.15
CA LYS A 83 -4.35 -6.03 14.44
C LYS A 83 -4.71 -7.51 14.38
N ASN A 84 -5.91 -7.90 14.79
CA ASN A 84 -6.34 -9.29 14.73
C ASN A 84 -6.59 -9.75 13.28
N LEU A 85 -7.16 -8.92 12.42
CA LEU A 85 -7.36 -9.24 11.02
C LEU A 85 -6.04 -9.24 10.24
N GLN A 86 -5.17 -8.27 10.48
CA GLN A 86 -3.81 -8.21 9.93
C GLN A 86 -2.97 -9.41 10.38
N ASN A 87 -3.06 -9.80 11.66
CA ASN A 87 -2.34 -10.95 12.19
C ASN A 87 -2.86 -12.29 11.62
N ALA A 88 -4.15 -12.42 11.34
CA ALA A 88 -4.72 -13.67 10.83
C ALA A 88 -4.36 -13.94 9.37
N LEU A 89 -4.38 -12.91 8.50
CA LEU A 89 -4.14 -13.06 7.07
C LEU A 89 -2.83 -12.45 6.59
N GLY A 90 -2.21 -11.56 7.37
CA GLY A 90 -1.02 -10.79 7.01
C GLY A 90 -1.25 -9.90 5.78
N ILE A 91 -2.50 -9.46 5.55
CA ILE A 91 -2.89 -8.58 4.45
C ILE A 91 -3.05 -7.17 4.99
N GLU A 92 -2.47 -6.20 4.30
CA GLU A 92 -2.49 -4.79 4.68
C GLU A 92 -3.11 -3.94 3.56
N LEU A 93 -3.69 -2.80 3.92
CA LEU A 93 -4.02 -1.75 2.96
C LEU A 93 -2.72 -1.21 2.35
N TYR A 94 -2.68 -1.00 1.03
CA TYR A 94 -1.45 -0.61 0.35
C TYR A 94 -1.49 0.82 -0.18
N LYS A 95 -2.26 1.08 -1.22
CA LYS A 95 -2.54 2.43 -1.74
C LYS A 95 -3.89 2.91 -1.18
N PHE A 96 -4.36 4.07 -1.57
CA PHE A 96 -5.68 4.55 -1.19
C PHE A 96 -6.77 3.56 -1.62
N ASN A 97 -7.62 3.17 -0.66
CA ASN A 97 -8.81 2.36 -0.92
C ASN A 97 -10.01 3.29 -0.87
N TYR A 98 -10.58 3.61 -2.03
CA TYR A 98 -11.62 4.61 -2.13
C TYR A 98 -12.82 4.17 -2.97
N LEU A 99 -13.95 4.78 -2.67
CA LEU A 99 -15.15 4.77 -3.48
C LEU A 99 -15.56 6.21 -3.76
N LEU A 100 -15.61 6.57 -5.04
CA LEU A 100 -16.16 7.84 -5.54
C LEU A 100 -17.48 7.52 -6.24
N PRO A 101 -18.63 7.56 -5.53
CA PRO A 101 -19.94 7.24 -6.10
C PRO A 101 -20.26 8.13 -7.29
N VAL A 102 -19.78 9.37 -7.27
CA VAL A 102 -19.97 10.34 -8.33
C VAL A 102 -18.62 10.88 -8.77
N THR A 103 -18.25 10.63 -10.02
CA THR A 103 -17.22 11.35 -10.74
C THR A 103 -17.83 11.99 -11.97
N TYR A 104 -17.35 13.18 -12.34
CA TYR A 104 -17.80 13.90 -13.52
C TYR A 104 -16.61 14.26 -14.41
N ALA A 105 -16.66 13.81 -15.68
CA ALA A 105 -15.71 14.17 -16.70
C ALA A 105 -16.26 15.32 -17.56
N LYS A 106 -15.48 16.42 -17.69
CA LYS A 106 -15.87 17.61 -18.45
C LYS A 106 -16.02 17.29 -19.94
N THR A 107 -15.11 16.48 -20.47
CA THR A 107 -15.10 16.08 -21.88
C THR A 107 -15.04 14.57 -21.96
N ILE A 108 -15.92 13.98 -22.73
CA ILE A 108 -15.97 12.54 -22.99
C ILE A 108 -15.89 12.29 -24.51
N PRO A 109 -15.33 11.13 -24.95
CA PRO A 109 -15.41 10.73 -26.36
C PRO A 109 -16.84 10.36 -26.75
N ASP A 110 -17.10 10.42 -28.06
CA ASP A 110 -18.38 10.01 -28.64
C ASP A 110 -18.42 8.48 -28.86
N ASP A 111 -18.35 7.74 -27.77
CA ASP A 111 -18.42 6.26 -27.73
C ASP A 111 -19.63 5.77 -26.92
N GLY A 112 -20.58 6.66 -26.65
CA GLY A 112 -21.78 6.38 -25.90
C GLY A 112 -21.58 6.26 -24.39
N ARG A 113 -20.41 6.60 -23.83
CA ARG A 113 -20.22 6.70 -22.37
C ARG A 113 -20.95 7.91 -21.81
N LYS A 114 -21.22 7.87 -20.50
CA LYS A 114 -21.75 9.02 -19.77
C LYS A 114 -20.62 9.81 -19.12
N SER A 115 -20.80 11.12 -18.97
CA SER A 115 -19.85 11.98 -18.25
C SER A 115 -19.80 11.72 -16.74
N VAL A 116 -20.87 11.13 -16.20
CA VAL A 116 -20.94 10.73 -14.78
C VAL A 116 -20.74 9.23 -14.68
N GLU A 117 -19.80 8.83 -13.83
CA GLU A 117 -19.52 7.42 -13.50
C GLU A 117 -19.10 7.27 -12.04
N THR A 118 -19.18 6.07 -11.51
CA THR A 118 -18.60 5.69 -10.23
C THR A 118 -17.16 5.22 -10.45
N LYS A 119 -16.22 5.66 -9.61
CA LYS A 119 -14.83 5.18 -9.63
C LYS A 119 -14.48 4.61 -8.27
N PHE A 120 -13.85 3.45 -8.23
CA PHE A 120 -13.35 2.90 -6.97
C PHE A 120 -11.99 2.21 -7.16
N GLN A 121 -11.24 2.15 -6.07
CA GLN A 121 -9.96 1.47 -6.01
C GLN A 121 -9.90 0.58 -4.77
N ILE A 122 -9.43 -0.65 -4.97
CA ILE A 122 -9.05 -1.60 -3.93
C ILE A 122 -7.56 -1.86 -4.08
N SER A 123 -6.82 -1.73 -2.98
CA SER A 123 -5.38 -1.93 -2.99
C SER A 123 -4.91 -2.60 -1.70
N LEU A 124 -4.31 -3.76 -1.85
CA LEU A 124 -3.89 -4.64 -0.77
C LEU A 124 -2.43 -5.07 -0.99
N ALA A 125 -1.73 -5.33 0.08
CA ALA A 125 -0.39 -5.91 0.05
C ALA A 125 -0.25 -7.01 1.10
N LYS A 126 0.65 -7.95 0.83
CA LYS A 126 1.04 -9.00 1.77
C LYS A 126 2.56 -9.11 1.79
N PRO A 127 3.21 -8.83 2.92
CA PRO A 127 4.60 -9.21 3.12
C PRO A 127 4.73 -10.74 3.05
N LEU A 128 5.64 -11.22 2.22
CA LEU A 128 5.89 -12.65 2.01
C LEU A 128 7.08 -13.13 2.85
N PHE A 129 8.16 -12.33 2.86
CA PHE A 129 9.40 -12.64 3.56
C PHE A 129 10.01 -11.37 4.14
N TYR A 130 10.75 -11.52 5.23
CA TYR A 130 11.46 -10.45 5.91
C TYR A 130 12.92 -10.85 6.08
N ASP A 131 13.82 -9.87 5.89
CA ASP A 131 15.26 -9.94 6.21
C ASP A 131 15.97 -11.18 5.66
N VAL A 132 15.66 -11.56 4.40
CA VAL A 132 16.25 -12.73 3.72
C VAL A 132 17.73 -12.51 3.44
N PHE A 133 18.11 -11.26 3.10
CA PHE A 133 19.48 -10.90 2.75
C PHE A 133 20.25 -10.21 3.91
N GLY A 134 19.63 -10.05 5.09
CA GLY A 134 20.23 -9.37 6.24
C GLY A 134 20.30 -7.85 6.09
N LEU A 135 19.46 -7.26 5.20
CA LEU A 135 19.41 -5.83 4.89
C LEU A 135 18.16 -5.14 5.46
N ARG A 136 17.40 -5.85 6.31
CA ARG A 136 16.10 -5.43 6.86
C ARG A 136 15.07 -5.15 5.77
N GLU A 137 15.17 -5.85 4.66
CA GLU A 137 14.23 -5.76 3.56
C GLU A 137 13.02 -6.66 3.80
N SER A 138 11.92 -6.33 3.13
CA SER A 138 10.77 -7.21 3.01
C SER A 138 10.43 -7.44 1.54
N LEU A 139 10.17 -8.69 1.18
CA LEU A 139 9.56 -9.02 -0.11
C LEU A 139 8.06 -8.95 0.05
N VAL A 140 7.42 -8.12 -0.76
CA VAL A 140 5.98 -7.83 -0.66
C VAL A 140 5.31 -8.13 -2.00
N ALA A 141 4.20 -8.89 -1.96
CA ALA A 141 3.27 -8.98 -3.06
C ALA A 141 2.12 -8.00 -2.83
N ALA A 142 1.73 -7.27 -3.86
CA ALA A 142 0.62 -6.33 -3.77
C ALA A 142 -0.28 -6.41 -5.01
N TYR A 143 -1.52 -5.99 -4.84
CA TYR A 143 -2.52 -5.94 -5.89
C TYR A 143 -3.32 -4.66 -5.75
N THR A 144 -3.47 -3.94 -6.87
CA THR A 144 -4.34 -2.77 -6.96
C THR A 144 -5.30 -2.96 -8.12
N GLN A 145 -6.57 -2.67 -7.89
CA GLN A 145 -7.59 -2.64 -8.92
C GLN A 145 -8.28 -1.29 -8.88
N THR A 146 -8.38 -0.62 -10.03
CA THR A 146 -9.17 0.59 -10.19
C THR A 146 -10.25 0.34 -11.24
N SER A 147 -11.50 0.66 -10.92
CA SER A 147 -12.65 0.40 -11.80
C SER A 147 -13.46 1.67 -12.02
N TRP A 148 -13.92 1.85 -13.24
CA TRP A 148 -14.81 2.92 -13.70
C TRP A 148 -16.14 2.31 -14.13
N TRP A 149 -17.20 2.65 -13.46
CA TRP A 149 -18.51 2.01 -13.55
C TRP A 149 -19.56 3.01 -14.02
N GLN A 150 -20.17 2.74 -15.18
CA GLN A 150 -21.22 3.54 -15.80
C GLN A 150 -22.59 3.24 -15.16
N ILE A 151 -22.72 3.46 -13.85
CA ILE A 151 -23.86 3.05 -13.04
C ILE A 151 -25.21 3.61 -13.53
N THR A 152 -25.19 4.76 -14.21
CA THR A 152 -26.40 5.41 -14.75
C THR A 152 -26.74 5.00 -16.19
N LYS A 153 -25.93 4.13 -16.81
CA LYS A 153 -26.18 3.62 -18.14
C LYS A 153 -27.02 2.34 -18.08
N THR A 154 -27.81 2.07 -19.14
CA THR A 154 -28.52 0.81 -19.30
C THR A 154 -27.57 -0.38 -19.12
N SER A 155 -27.98 -1.38 -18.33
CA SER A 155 -27.15 -2.53 -17.91
C SER A 155 -25.93 -2.17 -17.04
N ALA A 156 -25.78 -0.91 -16.64
CA ALA A 156 -24.72 -0.42 -15.75
C ALA A 156 -23.35 -1.10 -15.97
N PRO A 157 -22.73 -1.01 -17.16
CA PRO A 157 -21.50 -1.73 -17.46
C PRO A 157 -20.29 -1.09 -16.79
N PHE A 158 -19.28 -1.88 -16.46
CA PHE A 158 -17.93 -1.35 -16.21
C PHE A 158 -17.35 -0.86 -17.53
N ARG A 159 -17.00 0.44 -17.58
CA ARG A 159 -16.33 1.04 -18.72
C ARG A 159 -14.90 0.54 -18.84
N GLU A 160 -14.22 0.48 -17.72
CA GLU A 160 -12.83 0.04 -17.62
C GLU A 160 -12.55 -0.53 -16.24
N THR A 161 -11.64 -1.49 -16.17
CA THR A 161 -10.99 -1.95 -14.94
C THR A 161 -9.53 -2.14 -15.23
N ASN A 162 -8.66 -1.53 -14.41
CA ASN A 162 -7.23 -1.71 -14.51
C ASN A 162 -6.74 -2.55 -13.32
N TYR A 163 -6.03 -3.62 -13.62
CA TYR A 163 -5.47 -4.59 -12.69
C TYR A 163 -3.97 -4.38 -12.60
N GLN A 164 -3.44 -4.23 -11.38
CA GLN A 164 -2.04 -3.94 -11.11
C GLN A 164 -1.46 -4.90 -10.07
N PRO A 165 -1.20 -6.18 -10.40
CA PRO A 165 -0.37 -7.02 -9.55
C PRO A 165 1.08 -6.53 -9.58
N GLU A 166 1.71 -6.49 -8.40
CA GLU A 166 3.10 -6.09 -8.25
C GLU A 166 3.81 -6.91 -7.17
N ILE A 167 5.12 -7.05 -7.33
CA ILE A 167 6.01 -7.63 -6.34
C ILE A 167 7.21 -6.70 -6.16
N PHE A 168 7.60 -6.44 -4.93
CA PHE A 168 8.72 -5.54 -4.67
C PHE A 168 9.49 -5.89 -3.41
N LEU A 169 10.78 -5.55 -3.42
CA LEU A 169 11.61 -5.46 -2.23
C LEU A 169 11.47 -4.06 -1.64
N ASN A 170 11.13 -3.98 -0.36
CA ASN A 170 11.06 -2.75 0.40
C ASN A 170 12.14 -2.71 1.47
N PHE A 171 13.00 -1.72 1.42
CA PHE A 171 14.03 -1.43 2.40
C PHE A 171 13.54 -0.30 3.31
N ALA A 172 13.15 -0.65 4.53
CA ALA A 172 12.68 0.31 5.52
C ALA A 172 13.88 1.03 6.17
N SER A 173 13.85 2.37 6.19
CA SER A 173 14.87 3.24 6.79
C SER A 173 16.31 2.80 6.45
N PRO A 174 16.71 2.77 5.16
CA PRO A 174 18.04 2.33 4.77
C PRO A 174 19.10 3.26 5.38
N LYS A 175 20.01 2.69 6.18
CA LYS A 175 20.93 3.37 7.11
C LYS A 175 21.65 4.60 6.52
N TYR A 176 22.07 4.53 5.27
CA TYR A 176 22.82 5.62 4.61
C TYR A 176 21.90 6.70 4.00
N LEU A 177 20.65 6.39 3.76
CA LEU A 177 19.68 7.31 3.14
C LEU A 177 18.71 7.92 4.16
N GLU A 178 18.66 7.40 5.37
CA GLU A 178 17.80 7.92 6.44
C GLU A 178 18.17 9.36 6.81
N GLN A 179 19.46 9.71 6.73
CA GLN A 179 19.97 11.06 7.01
C GLN A 179 19.39 12.13 6.06
N ILE A 180 19.03 11.72 4.84
CA ILE A 180 18.36 12.58 3.85
C ILE A 180 16.86 12.37 3.79
N GLY A 181 16.26 11.82 4.86
CA GLY A 181 14.80 11.67 5.02
C GLY A 181 14.19 10.44 4.35
N VAL A 182 14.95 9.57 3.68
CA VAL A 182 14.40 8.36 3.03
C VAL A 182 13.96 7.36 4.08
N LYS A 183 12.66 7.12 4.15
CA LYS A 183 12.04 6.15 5.07
C LYS A 183 11.74 4.80 4.42
N ASN A 184 11.54 4.79 3.10
CA ASN A 184 11.39 3.56 2.34
C ASN A 184 12.11 3.69 1.00
N LEU A 185 12.70 2.59 0.54
CA LEU A 185 13.23 2.45 -0.81
C LEU A 185 12.70 1.14 -1.37
N LYS A 186 11.99 1.21 -2.51
CA LYS A 186 11.34 0.07 -3.14
C LYS A 186 11.93 -0.21 -4.51
N PHE A 187 12.15 -1.49 -4.81
CA PHE A 187 12.52 -1.99 -6.13
C PHE A 187 11.48 -3.03 -6.52
N GLY A 188 10.72 -2.79 -7.57
CA GLY A 188 9.59 -3.65 -7.89
C GLY A 188 9.40 -3.93 -9.36
N LEU A 189 8.62 -4.98 -9.59
CA LEU A 189 8.05 -5.36 -10.87
C LEU A 189 6.55 -5.19 -10.80
N LEU A 190 5.97 -4.48 -11.74
CA LEU A 190 4.55 -4.19 -11.80
C LEU A 190 4.02 -4.53 -13.19
N HIS A 191 3.02 -5.39 -13.22
CA HIS A 191 2.17 -5.59 -14.39
C HIS A 191 0.94 -4.71 -14.29
N GLU A 192 0.50 -4.13 -15.40
CA GLU A 192 -0.78 -3.43 -15.47
C GLU A 192 -1.50 -3.83 -16.76
N SER A 193 -2.76 -4.23 -16.61
CA SER A 193 -3.60 -4.62 -17.76
C SER A 193 -5.07 -4.28 -17.49
N ASN A 194 -5.85 -4.19 -18.57
CA ASN A 194 -7.29 -3.99 -18.45
C ASN A 194 -8.11 -5.28 -18.63
N GLY A 195 -7.46 -6.42 -18.85
CA GLY A 195 -8.13 -7.72 -18.99
C GLY A 195 -9.03 -7.85 -20.20
N ARG A 196 -8.86 -6.98 -21.22
CA ARG A 196 -9.62 -7.02 -22.47
C ARG A 196 -8.81 -7.70 -23.56
N ASP A 197 -9.48 -8.04 -24.64
CA ASP A 197 -8.91 -8.63 -25.85
C ASP A 197 -8.99 -7.70 -27.06
N GLY A 198 -8.37 -8.12 -28.15
CA GLY A 198 -8.40 -7.44 -29.45
C GLY A 198 -7.91 -5.99 -29.37
N THR A 199 -8.57 -5.10 -30.09
CA THR A 199 -8.20 -3.68 -30.21
C THR A 199 -8.35 -2.89 -28.89
N ASN A 200 -9.08 -3.43 -27.92
CA ASN A 200 -9.30 -2.83 -26.61
C ASN A 200 -8.33 -3.36 -25.55
N SER A 201 -7.48 -4.33 -25.88
CA SER A 201 -6.44 -4.82 -24.98
C SER A 201 -5.43 -3.73 -24.69
N ARG A 202 -5.09 -3.57 -23.38
CA ARG A 202 -4.02 -2.70 -22.90
C ARG A 202 -3.28 -3.43 -21.82
N SER A 203 -1.96 -3.58 -22.00
CA SER A 203 -1.11 -4.17 -20.96
C SER A 203 0.34 -3.71 -21.09
N TRP A 204 1.04 -3.63 -19.98
CA TRP A 204 2.47 -3.34 -19.93
C TRP A 204 3.10 -3.79 -18.64
N ASN A 205 4.41 -4.07 -18.68
CA ASN A 205 5.19 -4.45 -17.53
C ASN A 205 6.25 -3.39 -17.25
N ARG A 206 6.50 -3.10 -15.98
CA ARG A 206 7.48 -2.10 -15.55
C ARG A 206 8.37 -2.68 -14.45
N ALA A 207 9.67 -2.41 -14.56
CA ALA A 207 10.56 -2.42 -13.42
C ALA A 207 10.63 -0.99 -12.88
N TYR A 208 10.51 -0.80 -11.57
CA TYR A 208 10.49 0.53 -10.98
C TYR A 208 11.35 0.64 -9.72
N VAL A 209 11.77 1.87 -9.44
CA VAL A 209 12.35 2.29 -8.17
C VAL A 209 11.48 3.42 -7.61
N GLN A 210 11.17 3.34 -6.32
CA GLN A 210 10.43 4.37 -5.58
C GLN A 210 11.14 4.66 -4.27
N GLY A 211 11.31 5.94 -3.95
CA GLY A 211 11.71 6.40 -2.61
C GLY A 211 10.54 7.07 -1.92
N ASP A 212 10.43 6.91 -0.60
CA ASP A 212 9.53 7.69 0.24
C ASP A 212 10.37 8.52 1.21
N LEU A 213 10.42 9.84 0.99
CA LEU A 213 11.14 10.81 1.82
C LEU A 213 10.13 11.50 2.74
N VAL A 214 10.43 11.55 4.04
CA VAL A 214 9.53 12.11 5.04
C VAL A 214 10.20 13.26 5.78
N TYR A 215 9.58 14.44 5.73
CA TYR A 215 10.02 15.67 6.37
C TYR A 215 8.86 16.25 7.20
N GLY A 216 8.79 15.89 8.48
CA GLY A 216 7.64 16.23 9.32
C GLY A 216 6.34 15.64 8.74
N ASP A 217 5.39 16.51 8.45
CA ASP A 217 4.09 16.13 7.89
C ASP A 217 4.09 15.99 6.36
N LEU A 218 5.21 16.29 5.68
CA LEU A 218 5.36 16.17 4.23
C LEU A 218 6.03 14.85 3.88
N THR A 219 5.38 14.08 2.99
CA THR A 219 5.97 12.91 2.33
C THR A 219 6.13 13.20 0.84
N ILE A 220 7.33 12.94 0.32
CA ILE A 220 7.69 13.08 -1.09
C ILE A 220 8.04 11.70 -1.62
N SER A 221 7.30 11.22 -2.61
CA SER A 221 7.45 9.86 -3.15
C SER A 221 7.73 9.92 -4.67
N PRO A 222 8.99 10.14 -5.08
CA PRO A 222 9.37 9.95 -6.48
C PRO A 222 9.37 8.47 -6.85
N ARG A 223 8.88 8.16 -8.05
CA ARG A 223 8.94 6.85 -8.65
C ARG A 223 9.35 6.96 -10.11
N VAL A 224 10.30 6.15 -10.51
CA VAL A 224 10.78 6.04 -11.90
C VAL A 224 10.67 4.59 -12.36
N TRP A 225 10.41 4.39 -13.64
CA TRP A 225 10.26 3.06 -14.22
C TRP A 225 10.84 2.93 -15.61
N SER A 226 11.17 1.68 -15.95
CA SER A 226 11.45 1.23 -17.30
C SER A 226 10.45 0.15 -17.69
N VAL A 227 10.04 0.14 -18.96
CA VAL A 227 9.19 -0.93 -19.49
C VAL A 227 10.05 -2.16 -19.75
N ILE A 228 9.55 -3.33 -19.38
CA ILE A 228 10.14 -4.63 -19.65
C ILE A 228 9.21 -5.45 -20.54
N GLY A 229 9.81 -6.18 -21.50
CA GLY A 229 9.05 -6.97 -22.47
C GLY A 229 8.41 -6.11 -23.56
N GLU A 230 7.42 -6.68 -24.22
CA GLU A 230 6.73 -6.07 -25.34
C GLU A 230 5.62 -5.12 -24.90
N LYS A 231 5.34 -4.10 -25.73
CA LYS A 231 4.28 -3.10 -25.54
C LYS A 231 3.26 -3.18 -26.69
N ASN A 232 2.98 -4.36 -27.21
CA ASN A 232 2.21 -4.53 -28.46
C ASN A 232 0.83 -3.88 -28.40
N ASP A 233 0.18 -3.89 -27.23
CA ASP A 233 -1.17 -3.36 -27.02
C ASP A 233 -1.21 -1.83 -26.85
N ASN A 234 -0.09 -1.20 -26.49
CA ASN A 234 0.00 0.24 -26.18
C ASN A 234 1.40 0.80 -26.44
N LYS A 235 1.85 0.70 -27.70
CA LYS A 235 3.22 1.06 -28.16
C LYS A 235 3.65 2.47 -27.77
N GLU A 236 2.72 3.41 -27.73
CA GLU A 236 2.99 4.83 -27.49
C GLU A 236 2.73 5.27 -26.04
N ILE A 237 2.46 4.35 -25.12
CA ILE A 237 2.06 4.70 -23.75
C ILE A 237 3.05 5.64 -23.05
N LEU A 238 4.35 5.48 -23.30
CA LEU A 238 5.38 6.32 -22.71
C LEU A 238 5.37 7.76 -23.25
N ASN A 239 4.83 8.00 -24.45
CA ASN A 239 4.66 9.34 -24.99
C ASN A 239 3.63 10.17 -24.20
N TYR A 240 2.75 9.51 -23.44
CA TYR A 240 1.69 10.14 -22.65
C TYR A 240 1.95 10.06 -21.15
N ILE A 241 2.42 8.90 -20.67
CA ILE A 241 2.61 8.62 -19.23
C ILE A 241 4.05 8.92 -18.78
N GLY A 242 5.03 8.85 -19.71
CA GLY A 242 6.44 9.06 -19.39
C GLY A 242 7.07 7.91 -18.59
N HIS A 243 8.17 8.21 -17.90
CA HIS A 243 9.02 7.25 -17.19
C HIS A 243 9.00 7.40 -15.67
N GLY A 244 8.10 8.23 -15.12
CA GLY A 244 8.05 8.43 -13.69
C GLY A 244 6.86 9.27 -13.25
N ASP A 245 6.62 9.25 -11.96
CA ASP A 245 5.69 10.13 -11.27
C ASP A 245 6.31 10.65 -9.96
N LEU A 246 5.80 11.77 -9.49
CA LEU A 246 6.11 12.35 -8.19
C LEU A 246 4.80 12.49 -7.42
N ARG A 247 4.73 11.88 -6.24
CA ARG A 247 3.62 12.09 -5.32
C ARG A 247 4.09 12.90 -4.12
N LEU A 248 3.35 13.94 -3.80
CA LEU A 248 3.50 14.73 -2.59
C LEU A 248 2.28 14.47 -1.71
N SER A 249 2.48 14.23 -0.41
CA SER A 249 1.42 14.08 0.58
C SER A 249 1.73 14.95 1.78
N TYR A 250 0.81 15.81 2.16
CA TYR A 250 0.94 16.69 3.32
C TYR A 250 -0.20 16.46 4.29
N LYS A 251 0.15 16.16 5.54
CA LYS A 251 -0.80 15.98 6.63
C LYS A 251 -0.93 17.29 7.41
N LEU A 252 -2.15 17.81 7.50
CA LEU A 252 -2.49 18.98 8.30
C LEU A 252 -3.55 18.59 9.32
N ASN A 253 -3.13 18.40 10.58
CA ASN A 253 -3.96 17.78 11.61
C ASN A 253 -4.47 16.40 11.14
N ASP A 254 -5.80 16.22 11.05
CA ASP A 254 -6.42 14.99 10.55
C ASP A 254 -6.78 15.04 9.05
N GLN A 255 -6.37 16.08 8.34
CA GLN A 255 -6.61 16.24 6.91
C GLN A 255 -5.37 15.87 6.12
N ILE A 256 -5.55 15.30 4.93
CA ILE A 256 -4.44 14.94 4.04
C ILE A 256 -4.67 15.56 2.66
N PHE A 257 -3.65 16.26 2.19
CA PHE A 257 -3.57 16.77 0.83
C PHE A 257 -2.57 15.92 0.06
N SER A 258 -2.94 15.44 -1.12
CA SER A 258 -2.02 14.70 -1.98
C SER A 258 -2.03 15.27 -3.39
N LEU A 259 -0.84 15.37 -3.99
CA LEU A 259 -0.64 15.80 -5.37
C LEU A 259 0.23 14.76 -6.07
N MET A 260 -0.27 14.15 -7.13
CA MET A 260 0.52 13.35 -8.06
C MET A 260 0.80 14.17 -9.31
N LEU A 261 2.05 14.19 -9.73
CA LEU A 261 2.51 14.80 -10.97
C LEU A 261 3.19 13.75 -11.84
N ARG A 262 2.91 13.79 -13.12
CA ARG A 262 3.51 12.91 -14.13
C ARG A 262 3.72 13.67 -15.43
N ASN A 263 4.85 13.44 -16.10
CA ASN A 263 5.15 14.09 -17.37
C ASN A 263 6.07 13.20 -18.21
N ASN A 264 5.94 13.27 -19.53
CA ASN A 264 6.80 12.55 -20.47
C ASN A 264 8.17 13.21 -20.67
N LEU A 265 8.40 14.39 -20.08
CA LEU A 265 9.63 15.18 -20.15
C LEU A 265 10.05 15.58 -21.57
N HIS A 266 9.13 15.66 -22.51
CA HIS A 266 9.37 16.29 -23.80
C HIS A 266 9.25 17.82 -23.65
N PHE A 267 10.16 18.57 -24.18
CA PHE A 267 10.21 20.05 -24.06
C PHE A 267 9.71 20.76 -25.33
N ASP A 268 8.83 20.10 -26.08
CA ASP A 268 8.23 20.59 -27.30
C ASP A 268 6.69 20.41 -27.31
N LYS A 269 6.06 20.52 -28.47
CA LYS A 269 4.60 20.34 -28.66
C LYS A 269 4.09 18.93 -28.31
N THR A 270 4.98 17.96 -28.16
CA THR A 270 4.65 16.59 -27.75
C THR A 270 4.66 16.40 -26.25
N ASN A 271 4.88 17.47 -25.45
CA ASN A 271 4.78 17.42 -24.00
C ASN A 271 3.39 16.96 -23.56
N LYS A 272 3.36 15.90 -22.77
CA LYS A 272 2.16 15.30 -22.18
C LYS A 272 2.41 15.02 -20.70
N GLY A 273 1.38 15.14 -19.91
CA GLY A 273 1.48 14.87 -18.49
C GLY A 273 0.12 14.75 -17.85
N ALA A 274 0.12 14.57 -16.53
CA ALA A 274 -1.07 14.55 -15.71
C ALA A 274 -0.79 15.11 -14.31
N ALA A 275 -1.84 15.64 -13.70
CA ALA A 275 -1.87 15.98 -12.28
C ALA A 275 -3.12 15.39 -11.64
N GLU A 276 -2.98 14.83 -10.44
CA GLU A 276 -4.10 14.41 -9.62
C GLU A 276 -3.98 15.09 -8.26
N ILE A 277 -4.98 15.85 -7.90
CA ILE A 277 -5.12 16.50 -6.58
C ILE A 277 -6.15 15.72 -5.78
N SER A 278 -5.80 15.36 -4.56
CA SER A 278 -6.66 14.64 -3.63
C SER A 278 -6.71 15.35 -2.29
N TYR A 279 -7.92 15.51 -1.74
CA TYR A 279 -8.15 16.06 -0.41
C TYR A 279 -8.98 15.08 0.41
N MET A 280 -8.46 14.71 1.57
CA MET A 280 -9.08 13.77 2.50
C MET A 280 -9.31 14.47 3.83
N PHE A 281 -10.53 14.36 4.35
CA PHE A 281 -10.95 15.00 5.58
C PHE A 281 -11.79 14.05 6.42
N PRO A 282 -11.65 14.07 7.77
CA PRO A 282 -12.42 13.21 8.65
C PRO A 282 -13.91 13.55 8.56
N ILE A 283 -14.76 12.52 8.38
CA ILE A 283 -16.22 12.67 8.40
C ILE A 283 -16.86 11.92 9.57
N PHE A 284 -16.24 10.85 10.01
CA PHE A 284 -16.69 10.05 11.16
C PHE A 284 -15.47 9.59 11.97
N SER A 285 -15.68 9.25 13.22
CA SER A 285 -14.67 8.62 14.09
C SER A 285 -14.35 7.14 13.70
N SER A 286 -14.72 6.72 12.47
CA SER A 286 -14.67 5.33 12.00
C SER A 286 -13.44 4.99 11.15
N GLY A 287 -12.52 5.97 10.90
CA GLY A 287 -11.39 5.80 9.96
C GLY A 287 -11.76 5.89 8.49
N VAL A 288 -13.01 6.24 8.21
CA VAL A 288 -13.47 6.60 6.89
C VAL A 288 -13.36 8.12 6.75
N TYR A 289 -12.70 8.55 5.68
CA TYR A 289 -12.51 9.96 5.34
C TYR A 289 -13.38 10.36 4.16
N GLY A 290 -13.84 11.60 4.14
CA GLY A 290 -14.35 12.23 2.93
C GLY A 290 -13.22 12.38 1.93
N TYR A 291 -13.51 12.17 0.65
CA TYR A 291 -12.51 12.16 -0.41
C TYR A 291 -12.96 12.99 -1.59
N LEU A 292 -12.18 14.03 -1.90
CA LEU A 292 -12.28 14.80 -3.13
C LEU A 292 -11.09 14.48 -4.01
N GLN A 293 -11.31 14.21 -5.29
CA GLN A 293 -10.28 13.96 -6.28
C GLN A 293 -10.52 14.83 -7.51
N TYR A 294 -9.47 15.49 -7.99
CA TYR A 294 -9.44 16.13 -9.29
C TYR A 294 -8.29 15.59 -10.10
N PHE A 295 -8.58 15.12 -11.29
CA PHE A 295 -7.58 14.64 -12.24
C PHE A 295 -7.62 15.48 -13.52
N THR A 296 -6.45 15.86 -14.03
CA THR A 296 -6.29 16.50 -15.32
C THR A 296 -5.09 15.92 -16.06
N GLY A 297 -5.22 15.67 -17.35
CA GLY A 297 -4.14 15.17 -18.19
C GLY A 297 -4.41 13.80 -18.81
N TYR A 298 -3.33 13.06 -19.04
CA TYR A 298 -3.33 11.79 -19.79
C TYR A 298 -3.17 10.59 -18.84
N GLY A 299 -3.71 9.42 -19.24
CA GLY A 299 -3.58 8.18 -18.48
C GLY A 299 -4.40 8.14 -17.19
N GLU A 300 -5.64 8.67 -17.20
CA GLU A 300 -6.62 8.51 -16.13
C GLU A 300 -7.07 7.05 -16.00
N SER A 301 -7.20 6.37 -17.14
CA SER A 301 -7.41 4.92 -17.25
C SER A 301 -6.54 4.35 -18.35
N LEU A 302 -6.31 3.03 -18.34
CA LEU A 302 -5.40 2.40 -19.29
C LEU A 302 -5.96 2.40 -20.71
N ILE A 303 -7.28 2.24 -20.88
CA ILE A 303 -7.91 2.32 -22.23
C ILE A 303 -7.83 3.73 -22.83
N ASP A 304 -7.83 4.76 -22.01
CA ASP A 304 -7.79 6.16 -22.41
C ASP A 304 -6.41 6.81 -22.10
N TYR A 305 -5.32 6.02 -22.11
CA TYR A 305 -3.99 6.54 -21.76
C TYR A 305 -3.54 7.70 -22.64
N ASP A 306 -4.00 7.74 -23.87
CA ASP A 306 -3.70 8.73 -24.93
C ASP A 306 -4.71 9.89 -24.98
N ARG A 307 -5.70 9.93 -24.07
CA ARG A 307 -6.73 10.97 -24.03
C ARG A 307 -6.52 11.91 -22.86
N HIS A 308 -6.66 13.20 -23.11
CA HIS A 308 -6.72 14.20 -22.06
C HIS A 308 -8.08 14.13 -21.35
N THR A 309 -8.05 14.01 -20.04
CA THR A 309 -9.24 13.93 -19.18
C THR A 309 -9.18 15.00 -18.10
N ASP A 310 -10.28 15.75 -17.93
CA ASP A 310 -10.54 16.59 -16.76
C ASP A 310 -11.69 15.96 -16.00
N LYS A 311 -11.42 15.47 -14.79
CA LYS A 311 -12.39 14.73 -13.99
C LYS A 311 -12.35 15.14 -12.52
N VAL A 312 -13.50 15.41 -11.94
CA VAL A 312 -13.67 15.62 -10.50
C VAL A 312 -14.46 14.46 -9.90
N GLY A 313 -14.14 14.06 -8.69
CA GLY A 313 -14.83 12.98 -7.96
C GLY A 313 -15.02 13.32 -6.49
N LEU A 314 -16.13 12.86 -5.94
CA LEU A 314 -16.48 13.00 -4.53
C LEU A 314 -16.88 11.64 -3.97
N GLY A 315 -16.40 11.32 -2.77
CA GLY A 315 -16.75 10.08 -2.08
C GLY A 315 -15.99 9.87 -0.79
N PHE A 316 -15.51 8.65 -0.61
CA PHE A 316 -14.93 8.18 0.65
C PHE A 316 -13.62 7.45 0.40
N VAL A 317 -12.73 7.49 1.38
CA VAL A 317 -11.45 6.75 1.36
C VAL A 317 -11.19 6.14 2.73
N ILE A 318 -10.58 4.96 2.73
CA ILE A 318 -10.02 4.31 3.92
C ILE A 318 -8.50 4.48 3.84
N LEU A 319 -7.92 5.05 4.89
CA LEU A 319 -6.48 5.27 5.02
C LEU A 319 -5.85 4.15 5.84
N LYS A 320 -4.58 3.88 5.53
CA LYS A 320 -3.75 2.93 6.29
C LYS A 320 -3.35 3.53 7.65
#